data_ceed7f89d774b74497afe5e180f1a7f3
#
_entry.id   ceed7f89d774b74497afe5e180f1a7f3
#
_cell.length_a   1.000
_cell.length_b   1.000
_cell.length_c   1.000
_cell.angle_alpha   90.00
_cell.angle_beta   90.00
_cell.angle_gamma   90.00
#
_symmetry.space_group_name_H-M   'P 1'
#
loop_
_entity.id
_entity.type
_entity.pdbx_description
1 polymer ?
#
loop_
_entity_poly.entity_id
_entity_poly.type
_entity_poly.pdbx_seq_one_letter_code
_entity_poly.pdbx_strand_id
1 'polypeptide(L)'
;WASQRRHHIELPDMAEEPTLKLEAARDSMRLIRVGLVRLHGFPFAMMIIIHFAGHLALTAATWSILPMLGISGDTILGLWFETGAKLGNTLGVLVPARLGVFEASLAASANILDLNPVAGIAVGLVRRLVDVLWVAVGLSLTTLWPINLSRHVAR
;
A
#
# COMPACT_ATOMS: atom_id res chain seq x y z
N TRP A 1 -9.87 -29.55 65.63
CA TRP A 1 -8.78 -28.57 65.46
C TRP A 1 -8.46 -28.45 63.98
N ALA A 2 -9.22 -27.66 63.26
CA ALA A 2 -9.02 -27.33 61.85
C ALA A 2 -8.48 -25.89 61.83
N SER A 3 -7.19 -25.77 61.57
CA SER A 3 -6.53 -24.48 61.29
C SER A 3 -6.96 -24.02 59.90
N GLN A 4 -7.90 -23.10 59.88
CA GLN A 4 -8.40 -22.45 58.67
C GLN A 4 -7.36 -21.39 58.27
N ARG A 5 -6.47 -21.78 57.34
CA ARG A 5 -5.60 -20.80 56.65
C ARG A 5 -6.50 -19.91 55.79
N ARG A 6 -6.73 -18.70 56.24
CA ARG A 6 -7.29 -17.64 55.39
C ARG A 6 -6.23 -17.31 54.34
N HIS A 7 -6.44 -17.79 53.13
CA HIS A 7 -5.76 -17.25 51.99
C HIS A 7 -6.27 -15.81 51.79
N HIS A 8 -5.49 -14.83 52.16
CA HIS A 8 -5.66 -13.47 51.68
C HIS A 8 -5.47 -13.51 50.18
N ILE A 9 -6.55 -13.45 49.44
CA ILE A 9 -6.52 -13.14 48.01
C ILE A 9 -6.21 -11.63 47.96
N GLU A 10 -4.93 -11.29 47.76
CA GLU A 10 -4.56 -9.93 47.37
C GLU A 10 -5.20 -9.70 45.98
N LEU A 11 -6.28 -8.92 45.97
CA LEU A 11 -6.84 -8.41 44.74
C LEU A 11 -5.77 -7.52 44.08
N PRO A 12 -5.42 -7.76 42.80
CA PRO A 12 -4.47 -6.88 42.13
C PRO A 12 -5.01 -5.45 42.15
N ASP A 13 -4.14 -4.52 42.50
CA ASP A 13 -4.48 -3.10 42.61
C ASP A 13 -4.93 -2.59 41.23
N MET A 14 -6.23 -2.44 41.08
CA MET A 14 -6.88 -1.99 39.82
C MET A 14 -6.48 -0.56 39.43
N ALA A 15 -5.76 0.14 40.26
CA ALA A 15 -5.28 1.50 40.00
C ALA A 15 -3.93 1.54 39.22
N GLU A 16 -3.14 0.47 39.23
CA GLU A 16 -1.87 0.43 38.49
C GLU A 16 -2.02 0.16 36.98
N GLU A 17 -3.09 -0.49 36.56
CA GLU A 17 -3.29 -0.89 35.16
C GLU A 17 -3.40 0.30 34.17
N PRO A 18 -4.12 1.39 34.48
CA PRO A 18 -4.21 2.53 33.56
C PRO A 18 -2.90 3.32 33.46
N THR A 19 -2.09 3.37 34.51
CA THR A 19 -0.79 4.08 34.49
C THR A 19 0.22 3.35 33.63
N LEU A 20 0.30 2.02 33.73
CA LEU A 20 1.17 1.18 32.91
C LEU A 20 0.82 1.27 31.42
N LYS A 21 -0.47 1.30 31.08
CA LYS A 21 -0.93 1.48 29.69
C LYS A 21 -0.57 2.86 29.14
N LEU A 22 -0.65 3.90 29.96
CA LEU A 22 -0.27 5.26 29.59
C LEU A 22 1.25 5.41 29.38
N GLU A 23 2.06 4.78 30.21
CA GLU A 23 3.52 4.75 30.06
C GLU A 23 3.95 3.97 28.81
N ALA A 24 3.36 2.80 28.56
CA ALA A 24 3.61 2.02 27.35
C ALA A 24 3.20 2.78 26.08
N ALA A 25 2.10 3.52 26.11
CA ALA A 25 1.68 4.39 25.01
C ALA A 25 2.65 5.56 24.80
N ARG A 26 3.13 6.18 25.87
CA ARG A 26 4.16 7.26 25.81
C ARG A 26 5.48 6.77 25.23
N ASP A 27 5.94 5.60 25.65
CA ASP A 27 7.19 5.01 25.16
C ASP A 27 7.05 4.59 23.70
N SER A 28 5.90 4.07 23.30
CA SER A 28 5.59 3.79 21.89
C SER A 28 5.62 5.06 21.03
N MET A 29 5.04 6.16 21.51
CA MET A 29 5.10 7.46 20.83
C MET A 29 6.50 8.05 20.78
N ARG A 30 7.31 7.85 21.82
CA ARG A 30 8.73 8.26 21.83
C ARG A 30 9.54 7.47 20.80
N LEU A 31 9.34 6.16 20.71
CA LEU A 31 10.02 5.32 19.72
C LEU A 31 9.64 5.71 18.28
N ILE A 32 8.37 6.01 18.03
CA ILE A 32 7.89 6.52 16.74
C ILE A 32 8.53 7.88 16.42
N ARG A 33 8.57 8.79 17.40
CA ARG A 33 9.17 10.12 17.23
C ARG A 33 10.68 10.04 17.00
N VAL A 34 11.40 9.20 17.71
CA VAL A 34 12.84 8.99 17.52
C VAL A 34 13.12 8.31 16.17
N GLY A 35 12.29 7.37 15.76
CA GLY A 35 12.36 6.74 14.42
C GLY A 35 12.15 7.74 13.30
N LEU A 36 11.16 8.62 13.43
CA LEU A 36 10.88 9.69 12.44
C LEU A 36 11.99 10.76 12.38
N VAL A 37 12.58 11.14 13.52
CA VAL A 37 13.65 12.15 13.58
C VAL A 37 15.01 11.59 13.10
N ARG A 38 15.22 10.27 13.19
CA ARG A 38 16.40 9.60 12.62
C ARG A 38 16.33 9.33 11.13
N LEU A 39 15.20 9.59 10.48
CA LEU A 39 15.16 9.69 9.03
C LEU A 39 16.02 10.90 8.62
N HIS A 40 17.31 10.64 8.41
CA HIS A 40 18.23 11.60 7.80
C HIS A 40 17.53 12.13 6.54
N GLY A 41 17.51 13.44 6.34
CA GLY A 41 16.75 14.07 5.25
C GLY A 41 17.01 13.47 3.86
N PHE A 42 18.18 12.88 3.64
CA PHE A 42 18.55 12.23 2.38
C PHE A 42 17.71 10.98 2.06
N PRO A 43 17.57 9.95 2.95
CA PRO A 43 16.71 8.80 2.63
C PRO A 43 15.24 9.18 2.46
N PHE A 44 14.75 10.18 3.21
CA PHE A 44 13.38 10.66 3.07
C PHE A 44 13.16 11.36 1.72
N ALA A 45 14.08 12.24 1.32
CA ALA A 45 14.04 12.89 0.02
C ALA A 45 14.12 11.86 -1.13
N MET A 46 15.00 10.85 -1.00
CA MET A 46 15.13 9.78 -1.97
C MET A 46 13.83 8.96 -2.10
N MET A 47 13.18 8.65 -0.99
CA MET A 47 11.90 7.97 -0.99
C MET A 47 10.81 8.77 -1.73
N ILE A 48 10.75 10.09 -1.50
CA ILE A 48 9.82 10.98 -2.21
C ILE A 48 10.13 10.99 -3.71
N ILE A 49 11.39 11.13 -4.09
CA ILE A 49 11.82 11.17 -5.50
C ILE A 49 11.45 9.85 -6.20
N ILE A 50 11.77 8.71 -5.60
CA ILE A 50 11.46 7.39 -6.17
C ILE A 50 9.95 7.22 -6.30
N HIS A 51 9.19 7.62 -5.30
CA HIS A 51 7.73 7.51 -5.33
C HIS A 51 7.13 8.40 -6.43
N PHE A 52 7.61 9.64 -6.54
CA PHE A 52 7.19 10.57 -7.58
C PHE A 52 7.56 10.08 -8.98
N ALA A 53 8.79 9.58 -9.16
CA ALA A 53 9.22 8.98 -10.42
C ALA A 53 8.35 7.77 -10.81
N GLY A 54 7.98 6.93 -9.85
CA GLY A 54 7.04 5.82 -10.05
C GLY A 54 5.67 6.30 -10.54
N HIS A 55 5.14 7.40 -9.98
CA HIS A 55 3.88 7.98 -10.44
C HIS A 55 3.96 8.53 -11.86
N LEU A 56 5.04 9.21 -12.19
CA LEU A 56 5.26 9.70 -13.55
C LEU A 56 5.35 8.55 -14.55
N ALA A 57 6.05 7.48 -14.20
CA ALA A 57 6.16 6.28 -15.04
C ALA A 57 4.78 5.62 -15.27
N LEU A 58 3.94 5.51 -14.22
CA LEU A 58 2.59 4.99 -14.35
C LEU A 58 1.68 5.89 -15.19
N THR A 59 1.81 7.20 -15.04
CA THR A 59 1.09 8.18 -15.88
C THR A 59 1.51 8.05 -17.35
N ALA A 60 2.81 7.94 -17.63
CA ALA A 60 3.32 7.75 -18.98
C ALA A 60 2.88 6.42 -19.58
N ALA A 61 2.85 5.34 -18.80
CA ALA A 61 2.32 4.05 -19.23
C ALA A 61 0.82 4.14 -19.59
N THR A 62 0.03 4.80 -18.76
CA THR A 62 -1.40 5.02 -19.03
C THR A 62 -1.59 5.86 -20.30
N TRP A 63 -0.84 6.95 -20.41
CA TRP A 63 -0.87 7.79 -21.61
C TRP A 63 -0.51 7.03 -22.90
N SER A 64 0.45 6.11 -22.82
CA SER A 64 0.83 5.26 -23.97
C SER A 64 -0.25 4.26 -24.38
N ILE A 65 -1.14 3.86 -23.46
CA ILE A 65 -2.25 2.94 -23.74
C ILE A 65 -3.41 3.65 -24.49
N LEU A 66 -3.66 4.93 -24.20
CA LEU A 66 -4.80 5.67 -24.72
C LEU A 66 -4.89 5.68 -26.27
N PRO A 67 -3.79 5.96 -27.01
CA PRO A 67 -3.83 5.90 -28.47
C PRO A 67 -4.13 4.50 -29.02
N MET A 68 -3.70 3.44 -28.31
CA MET A 68 -4.00 2.05 -28.70
C MET A 68 -5.49 1.72 -28.60
N LEU A 69 -6.21 2.47 -27.78
CA LEU A 69 -7.68 2.38 -27.62
C LEU A 69 -8.43 3.38 -28.51
N GLY A 70 -7.73 4.07 -29.42
CA GLY A 70 -8.34 5.09 -30.28
C GLY A 70 -8.70 6.39 -29.57
N ILE A 71 -8.14 6.62 -28.39
CA ILE A 71 -8.37 7.83 -27.60
C ILE A 71 -7.21 8.79 -27.84
N SER A 72 -7.48 9.88 -28.56
CA SER A 72 -6.56 11.00 -28.68
C SER A 72 -6.58 11.79 -27.38
N GLY A 73 -5.50 11.73 -26.63
CA GLY A 73 -5.40 12.41 -25.35
C GLY A 73 -4.04 13.00 -25.09
N ASP A 74 -4.02 14.07 -24.31
CA ASP A 74 -2.81 14.71 -23.82
C ASP A 74 -2.35 14.06 -22.49
N THR A 75 -1.25 14.53 -21.96
CA THR A 75 -0.67 14.05 -20.70
C THR A 75 -1.64 14.26 -19.51
N ILE A 76 -2.52 15.28 -19.60
CA ILE A 76 -3.51 15.58 -18.55
C ILE A 76 -4.51 14.44 -18.44
N LEU A 77 -4.92 13.86 -19.56
CA LEU A 77 -5.81 12.70 -19.59
C LEU A 77 -5.19 11.49 -18.88
N GLY A 78 -3.89 11.25 -19.11
CA GLY A 78 -3.14 10.20 -18.40
C GLY A 78 -3.12 10.42 -16.88
N LEU A 79 -2.96 11.67 -16.41
CA LEU A 79 -3.01 12.03 -14.99
C LEU A 79 -4.40 11.78 -14.38
N TRP A 80 -5.47 12.10 -15.09
CA TRP A 80 -6.83 11.85 -14.62
C TRP A 80 -7.10 10.36 -14.45
N PHE A 81 -6.72 9.53 -15.41
CA PHE A 81 -6.84 8.08 -15.29
C PHE A 81 -5.99 7.54 -14.15
N GLU A 82 -4.78 8.07 -13.93
CA GLU A 82 -3.94 7.67 -12.81
C GLU A 82 -4.58 8.05 -11.46
N THR A 83 -5.21 9.22 -11.37
CA THR A 83 -5.96 9.64 -10.18
C THR A 83 -7.13 8.70 -9.91
N GLY A 84 -7.91 8.36 -10.93
CA GLY A 84 -8.99 7.37 -10.83
C GLY A 84 -8.49 6.00 -10.38
N ALA A 85 -7.36 5.55 -10.91
CA ALA A 85 -6.71 4.31 -10.49
C ALA A 85 -6.31 4.33 -9.02
N LYS A 86 -5.80 5.46 -8.49
CA LYS A 86 -5.47 5.62 -7.07
C LYS A 86 -6.72 5.56 -6.19
N LEU A 87 -7.79 6.25 -6.59
CA LEU A 87 -9.05 6.17 -5.88
C LEU A 87 -9.59 4.74 -5.85
N GLY A 88 -9.60 4.04 -6.99
CA GLY A 88 -10.02 2.64 -7.08
C GLY A 88 -9.16 1.72 -6.21
N ASN A 89 -7.86 1.93 -6.16
CA ASN A 89 -6.95 1.18 -5.31
C ASN A 89 -7.22 1.43 -3.81
N THR A 90 -7.53 2.66 -3.43
CA THR A 90 -7.81 3.03 -2.04
C THR A 90 -9.16 2.48 -1.59
N LEU A 91 -10.21 2.68 -2.39
CA LEU A 91 -11.56 2.19 -2.08
C LEU A 91 -11.64 0.66 -2.16
N GLY A 92 -10.85 0.06 -3.05
CA GLY A 92 -10.81 -1.38 -3.25
C GLY A 92 -10.05 -2.18 -2.18
N VAL A 93 -9.47 -1.53 -1.17
CA VAL A 93 -8.69 -2.20 -0.10
C VAL A 93 -9.49 -3.31 0.60
N LEU A 94 -10.79 -3.12 0.75
CA LEU A 94 -11.69 -4.08 1.41
C LEU A 94 -12.20 -5.19 0.47
N VAL A 95 -11.95 -5.08 -0.84
CA VAL A 95 -12.43 -6.02 -1.85
C VAL A 95 -11.31 -6.96 -2.27
N PRO A 96 -11.47 -8.29 -2.19
CA PRO A 96 -10.47 -9.25 -2.63
C PRO A 96 -10.03 -8.97 -4.07
N ALA A 97 -8.73 -8.90 -4.30
CA ALA A 97 -8.10 -8.55 -5.58
C ALA A 97 -8.60 -7.22 -6.19
N ARG A 98 -9.36 -6.39 -5.45
CA ARG A 98 -9.97 -5.12 -5.89
C ARG A 98 -10.82 -5.27 -7.16
N LEU A 99 -11.37 -6.47 -7.38
CA LEU A 99 -12.15 -6.79 -8.58
C LEU A 99 -13.38 -5.91 -8.68
N GLY A 100 -13.56 -5.29 -9.84
CA GLY A 100 -14.69 -4.41 -10.15
C GLY A 100 -14.52 -2.97 -9.64
N VAL A 101 -13.94 -2.75 -8.45
CA VAL A 101 -13.79 -1.39 -7.88
C VAL A 101 -12.76 -0.58 -8.67
N PHE A 102 -11.67 -1.21 -9.04
CA PHE A 102 -10.61 -0.58 -9.84
C PHE A 102 -11.12 -0.20 -11.23
N GLU A 103 -11.80 -1.12 -11.92
CA GLU A 103 -12.39 -0.89 -13.24
C GLU A 103 -13.51 0.15 -13.17
N ALA A 104 -14.36 0.09 -12.14
CA ALA A 104 -15.42 1.06 -11.94
C ALA A 104 -14.89 2.48 -11.71
N SER A 105 -13.78 2.65 -10.96
CA SER A 105 -13.17 3.96 -10.77
C SER A 105 -12.59 4.54 -12.05
N LEU A 106 -12.00 3.71 -12.92
CA LEU A 106 -11.50 4.14 -14.22
C LEU A 106 -12.64 4.44 -15.21
N ALA A 107 -13.73 3.65 -15.16
CA ALA A 107 -14.93 3.95 -15.92
C ALA A 107 -15.57 5.27 -15.50
N ALA A 108 -15.63 5.54 -14.19
CA ALA A 108 -16.10 6.82 -13.66
C ALA A 108 -15.19 7.98 -14.08
N SER A 109 -13.88 7.79 -14.07
CA SER A 109 -12.93 8.81 -14.57
C SER A 109 -13.14 9.09 -16.06
N ALA A 110 -13.34 8.05 -16.88
CA ALA A 110 -13.66 8.22 -18.30
C ALA A 110 -14.95 9.02 -18.50
N ASN A 111 -16.00 8.70 -17.73
CA ASN A 111 -17.29 9.39 -17.80
C ASN A 111 -17.20 10.88 -17.39
N ILE A 112 -16.39 11.21 -16.39
CA ILE A 112 -16.15 12.60 -15.95
C ILE A 112 -15.45 13.41 -17.06
N LEU A 113 -14.70 12.75 -17.91
CA LEU A 113 -13.94 13.33 -19.02
C LEU A 113 -14.71 13.30 -20.34
N ASP A 114 -16.02 13.06 -20.31
CA ASP A 114 -16.87 12.89 -21.49
C ASP A 114 -16.40 11.81 -22.46
N LEU A 115 -15.66 10.81 -21.94
CA LEU A 115 -15.25 9.63 -22.69
C LEU A 115 -16.21 8.45 -22.42
N ASN A 116 -16.23 7.50 -23.36
CA ASN A 116 -16.97 6.27 -23.13
C ASN A 116 -16.43 5.51 -21.90
N PRO A 117 -17.28 5.18 -20.89
CA PRO A 117 -16.85 4.41 -19.71
C PRO A 117 -16.16 3.08 -20.04
N VAL A 118 -16.50 2.46 -21.18
CA VAL A 118 -15.85 1.23 -21.66
C VAL A 118 -14.35 1.45 -21.90
N ALA A 119 -13.95 2.65 -22.31
CA ALA A 119 -12.53 2.99 -22.45
C ALA A 119 -11.79 2.94 -21.10
N GLY A 120 -12.42 3.42 -20.02
CA GLY A 120 -11.85 3.31 -18.65
C GLY A 120 -11.69 1.86 -18.22
N ILE A 121 -12.68 1.01 -18.47
CA ILE A 121 -12.60 -0.43 -18.20
C ILE A 121 -11.46 -1.06 -19.00
N ALA A 122 -11.34 -0.74 -20.30
CA ALA A 122 -10.28 -1.26 -21.16
C ALA A 122 -8.87 -0.88 -20.64
N VAL A 123 -8.67 0.39 -20.25
CA VAL A 123 -7.42 0.84 -19.58
C VAL A 123 -7.14 0.00 -18.33
N GLY A 124 -8.16 -0.24 -17.51
CA GLY A 124 -8.05 -1.05 -16.29
C GLY A 124 -7.60 -2.48 -16.58
N LEU A 125 -8.18 -3.12 -17.58
CA LEU A 125 -7.83 -4.48 -17.98
C LEU A 125 -6.39 -4.56 -18.51
N VAL A 126 -5.97 -3.63 -19.36
CA VAL A 126 -4.59 -3.59 -19.88
C VAL A 126 -3.60 -3.41 -18.72
N ARG A 127 -3.88 -2.53 -17.76
CA ARG A 127 -3.03 -2.35 -16.58
C ARG A 127 -2.92 -3.62 -15.75
N ARG A 128 -4.01 -4.35 -15.55
CA ARG A 128 -3.96 -5.64 -14.83
C ARG A 128 -3.11 -6.68 -15.56
N LEU A 129 -3.17 -6.74 -16.88
CA LEU A 129 -2.30 -7.62 -17.65
C LEU A 129 -0.82 -7.28 -17.42
N VAL A 130 -0.48 -6.00 -17.41
CA VAL A 130 0.88 -5.54 -17.10
C VAL A 130 1.28 -5.92 -15.67
N ASP A 131 0.40 -5.75 -14.69
CA ASP A 131 0.66 -6.14 -13.29
C ASP A 131 0.91 -7.66 -13.18
N VAL A 132 0.12 -8.49 -13.85
CA VAL A 132 0.31 -9.95 -13.88
C VAL A 132 1.64 -10.32 -14.52
N LEU A 133 2.04 -9.65 -15.61
CA LEU A 133 3.35 -9.86 -16.23
C LEU A 133 4.49 -9.53 -15.27
N TRP A 134 4.40 -8.41 -14.54
CA TRP A 134 5.41 -8.04 -13.54
C TRP A 134 5.49 -9.05 -12.39
N VAL A 135 4.36 -9.56 -11.93
CA VAL A 135 4.33 -10.63 -10.92
C VAL A 135 5.00 -11.90 -11.46
N ALA A 136 4.71 -12.30 -12.69
CA ALA A 136 5.32 -13.45 -13.33
C ALA A 136 6.84 -13.28 -13.47
N VAL A 137 7.32 -12.10 -13.89
CA VAL A 137 8.75 -11.77 -13.96
C VAL A 137 9.39 -11.82 -12.57
N GLY A 138 8.75 -11.23 -11.55
CA GLY A 138 9.25 -11.25 -10.18
C GLY A 138 9.38 -12.67 -9.63
N LEU A 139 8.37 -13.52 -9.82
CA LEU A 139 8.40 -14.93 -9.43
C LEU A 139 9.51 -15.70 -10.17
N SER A 140 9.67 -15.47 -11.47
CA SER A 140 10.74 -16.10 -12.24
C SER A 140 12.12 -15.72 -11.74
N LEU A 141 12.33 -14.46 -11.39
CA LEU A 141 13.60 -13.99 -10.83
C LEU A 141 13.89 -14.60 -9.45
N THR A 142 12.88 -14.73 -8.59
CA THR A 142 13.05 -15.35 -7.26
C THR A 142 13.39 -16.84 -7.36
N THR A 143 12.87 -17.55 -8.36
CA THR A 143 13.18 -18.97 -8.58
C THR A 143 14.59 -19.16 -9.18
N LEU A 144 15.01 -18.24 -10.04
CA LEU A 144 16.34 -18.29 -10.67
C LEU A 144 17.46 -17.80 -9.75
N TRP A 145 17.14 -16.97 -8.75
CA TRP A 145 18.10 -16.43 -7.79
C TRP A 145 17.82 -16.98 -6.38
N PRO A 146 18.29 -18.20 -6.04
CA PRO A 146 18.10 -18.75 -4.70
C PRO A 146 18.86 -17.87 -3.71
N ILE A 147 18.12 -17.10 -2.90
CA ILE A 147 18.70 -16.32 -1.81
C ILE A 147 19.24 -17.33 -0.80
N ASN A 148 20.57 -17.46 -0.72
CA ASN A 148 21.25 -18.37 0.17
C ASN A 148 21.18 -17.82 1.62
N LEU A 149 20.00 -17.87 2.23
CA LEU A 149 19.73 -17.40 3.60
C LEU A 149 20.43 -18.20 4.68
N SER A 150 21.02 -19.37 4.33
CA SER A 150 21.65 -20.28 5.29
C SER A 150 22.99 -19.78 5.86
N ARG A 151 23.57 -18.69 5.35
CA ARG A 151 24.87 -18.19 5.83
C ARG A 151 24.81 -17.22 7.02
N HIS A 152 23.65 -16.73 7.40
CA HIS A 152 23.54 -15.73 8.48
C HIS A 152 22.94 -16.23 9.81
N VAL A 153 22.49 -17.49 9.88
CA VAL A 153 21.91 -18.05 11.12
C VAL A 153 22.96 -18.82 11.97
N ALA A 154 24.18 -18.97 11.48
CA ALA A 154 25.25 -19.75 12.13
C ALA A 154 26.37 -18.87 12.75
N ARG A 155 26.04 -17.64 13.22
CA ARG A 155 26.98 -16.84 14.03
C ARG A 155 26.31 -16.28 15.27
#